data_36937504cff079707c54193a7c95968f
#
_entry.id   36937504cff079707c54193a7c95968f
#
_cell.length_a   1.000
_cell.length_b   1.000
_cell.length_c   1.000
_cell.angle_alpha   90.00
_cell.angle_beta   90.00
_cell.angle_gamma   90.00
#
_symmetry.space_group_name_H-M   'P 1'
#
loop_
_entity.id
_entity.type
_entity.pdbx_description
1 polymer ?
#
loop_
_entity_poly.entity_id
_entity_poly.type
_entity_poly.pdbx_seq_one_letter_code
_entity_poly.pdbx_strand_id
1 'polypeptide(L)'
;MTTPDDTTTVETRSVAEELLRRIGAGDPEHIAELYADGADWQLDWPEAEHGRAATPWIRHRSSRGDAADHYRSLAAHHLPEGAATTVDEVLVTGTDAILFGEIRQTAASTGRAYRSRFALRLTVENGLITRHHVYEDSLAVAQAFAPETTAA
;
A
#
# COMPACT_ATOMS: atom_id res chain seq x y z
N MET A 1 -5.26 29.14 19.96
CA MET A 1 -6.12 29.20 18.76
C MET A 1 -5.48 28.36 17.66
N THR A 2 -6.14 27.27 17.28
CA THR A 2 -5.65 26.38 16.24
C THR A 2 -5.90 27.03 14.89
N THR A 3 -4.88 27.14 14.04
CA THR A 3 -5.08 27.63 12.67
C THR A 3 -5.79 26.54 11.84
N PRO A 4 -6.51 26.89 10.76
CA PRO A 4 -7.13 25.90 9.86
C PRO A 4 -6.12 24.87 9.34
N ASP A 5 -4.88 25.27 9.16
CA ASP A 5 -3.79 24.40 8.71
C ASP A 5 -3.46 23.33 9.76
N ASP A 6 -3.46 23.69 11.03
CA ASP A 6 -3.20 22.74 12.13
C ASP A 6 -4.32 21.69 12.23
N THR A 7 -5.58 22.11 12.05
CA THR A 7 -6.74 21.20 12.08
C THR A 7 -6.68 20.20 10.92
N THR A 8 -6.36 20.67 9.72
CA THR A 8 -6.19 19.83 8.52
C THR A 8 -5.06 18.83 8.71
N THR A 9 -3.93 19.28 9.25
CA THR A 9 -2.76 18.42 9.53
C THR A 9 -3.11 17.32 10.55
N VAL A 10 -3.85 17.66 11.60
CA VAL A 10 -4.31 16.69 12.61
C VAL A 10 -5.25 15.66 12.00
N GLU A 11 -6.20 16.10 11.17
CA GLU A 11 -7.12 15.18 10.47
C GLU A 11 -6.37 14.25 9.53
N THR A 12 -5.44 14.77 8.75
CA THR A 12 -4.63 13.97 7.82
C THR A 12 -3.83 12.89 8.56
N ARG A 13 -3.18 13.26 9.65
CA ARG A 13 -2.45 12.32 10.50
C ARG A 13 -3.37 11.24 11.07
N SER A 14 -4.53 11.64 11.55
CA SER A 14 -5.52 10.73 12.12
C SER A 14 -5.98 9.67 11.11
N VAL A 15 -6.24 10.08 9.87
CA VAL A 15 -6.65 9.14 8.80
C VAL A 15 -5.49 8.21 8.43
N ALA A 16 -4.27 8.72 8.33
CA ALA A 16 -3.09 7.90 8.05
C ALA A 16 -2.88 6.82 9.13
N GLU A 17 -2.99 7.20 10.39
CA GLU A 17 -2.87 6.27 11.52
C GLU A 17 -4.01 5.24 11.53
N GLU A 18 -5.23 5.66 11.22
CA GLU A 18 -6.39 4.76 11.12
C GLU A 18 -6.20 3.75 10.00
N LEU A 19 -5.65 4.18 8.85
CA LEU A 19 -5.33 3.28 7.74
C LEU A 19 -4.39 2.16 8.19
N LEU A 20 -3.30 2.51 8.88
CA LEU A 20 -2.33 1.53 9.37
C LEU A 20 -2.98 0.54 10.34
N ARG A 21 -3.85 1.01 11.21
CA ARG A 21 -4.57 0.17 12.17
C ARG A 21 -5.49 -0.83 11.45
N ARG A 22 -6.25 -0.37 10.45
CA ARG A 22 -7.16 -1.22 9.68
C ARG A 22 -6.41 -2.23 8.80
N ILE A 23 -5.28 -1.83 8.23
CA ILE A 23 -4.41 -2.76 7.49
C ILE A 23 -3.94 -3.89 8.41
N GLY A 24 -3.54 -3.56 9.63
CA GLY A 24 -3.13 -4.54 10.64
C GLY A 24 -4.26 -5.49 11.05
N ALA A 25 -5.50 -5.03 11.04
CA ALA A 25 -6.68 -5.85 11.35
C ALA A 25 -7.09 -6.77 10.19
N GLY A 26 -6.73 -6.43 8.95
CA GLY A 26 -6.85 -7.34 7.81
C GLY A 26 -8.22 -7.49 7.18
N ASP A 27 -9.17 -6.57 7.39
CA ASP A 27 -10.49 -6.59 6.75
C ASP A 27 -10.49 -5.63 5.54
N PRO A 28 -10.44 -6.14 4.29
CA PRO A 28 -10.37 -5.29 3.09
C PRO A 28 -11.52 -4.29 2.94
N GLU A 29 -12.74 -4.68 3.29
CA GLU A 29 -13.91 -3.81 3.19
C GLU A 29 -13.82 -2.65 4.19
N HIS A 30 -13.37 -2.94 5.42
CA HIS A 30 -13.20 -1.93 6.45
C HIS A 30 -12.07 -0.96 6.10
N ILE A 31 -10.97 -1.46 5.52
CA ILE A 31 -9.88 -0.62 5.02
C ILE A 31 -10.40 0.31 3.92
N ALA A 32 -11.17 -0.23 2.98
CA ALA A 32 -11.68 0.51 1.83
C ALA A 32 -12.61 1.67 2.21
N GLU A 33 -13.27 1.62 3.36
CA GLU A 33 -14.14 2.70 3.85
C GLU A 33 -13.39 4.02 4.04
N LEU A 34 -12.06 3.98 4.19
CA LEU A 34 -11.23 5.18 4.32
C LEU A 34 -10.96 5.89 2.99
N TYR A 35 -11.27 5.25 1.86
CA TYR A 35 -10.98 5.79 0.53
C TYR A 35 -12.20 6.46 -0.09
N ALA A 36 -11.96 7.60 -0.74
CA ALA A 36 -12.97 8.25 -1.56
C ALA A 36 -13.16 7.48 -2.87
N ASP A 37 -14.37 7.54 -3.43
CA ASP A 37 -14.56 7.14 -4.82
C ASP A 37 -13.81 8.14 -5.72
N GLY A 38 -13.11 7.64 -6.73
CA GLY A 38 -12.27 8.46 -7.59
C GLY A 38 -10.89 8.75 -7.02
N ALA A 39 -10.47 8.06 -5.95
CA ALA A 39 -9.13 8.22 -5.40
C ALA A 39 -8.06 7.94 -6.46
N ASP A 40 -7.07 8.83 -6.54
CA ASP A 40 -5.93 8.66 -7.45
C ASP A 40 -4.95 7.67 -6.82
N TRP A 41 -4.98 6.45 -7.30
CA TRP A 41 -4.17 5.33 -6.80
C TRP A 41 -3.10 4.96 -7.81
N GLN A 42 -1.84 5.10 -7.44
CA GLN A 42 -0.72 4.76 -8.31
C GLN A 42 0.28 3.84 -7.62
N LEU A 43 0.70 2.85 -8.36
CA LEU A 43 1.75 1.92 -7.95
C LEU A 43 2.48 1.48 -9.23
N ASP A 44 3.66 1.99 -9.45
CA ASP A 44 4.45 1.72 -10.64
C ASP A 44 5.06 0.33 -10.61
N TRP A 45 5.17 -0.28 -11.79
CA TRP A 45 5.68 -1.63 -11.94
C TRP A 45 6.39 -1.80 -13.29
N PRO A 46 7.56 -2.45 -13.34
CA PRO A 46 8.29 -2.72 -14.59
C PRO A 46 7.61 -3.83 -15.40
N GLU A 47 6.43 -3.56 -15.93
CA GLU A 47 5.57 -4.51 -16.62
C GLU A 47 6.21 -5.12 -17.87
N ALA A 48 6.99 -4.31 -18.62
CA ALA A 48 7.66 -4.77 -19.84
C ALA A 48 8.63 -5.93 -19.57
N GLU A 49 9.25 -5.94 -18.40
CA GLU A 49 10.25 -6.96 -18.03
C GLU A 49 9.65 -8.13 -17.24
N HIS A 50 8.64 -7.88 -16.43
CA HIS A 50 8.12 -8.86 -15.46
C HIS A 50 6.66 -9.24 -15.66
N GLY A 51 5.91 -8.53 -16.51
CA GLY A 51 4.47 -8.76 -16.67
C GLY A 51 3.71 -8.45 -15.38
N ARG A 52 2.40 -8.68 -15.36
CA ARG A 52 1.53 -8.45 -14.20
C ARG A 52 0.86 -9.70 -13.63
N ALA A 53 1.01 -10.83 -14.30
CA ALA A 53 0.26 -12.03 -13.93
C ALA A 53 0.54 -12.50 -12.49
N ALA A 54 1.79 -12.38 -12.03
CA ALA A 54 2.19 -12.81 -10.69
C ALA A 54 1.92 -11.74 -9.60
N THR A 55 1.64 -10.50 -10.01
CA THR A 55 1.45 -9.36 -9.11
C THR A 55 0.17 -8.57 -9.45
N PRO A 56 -1.00 -9.20 -9.44
CA PRO A 56 -2.23 -8.56 -9.94
C PRO A 56 -2.74 -7.39 -9.09
N TRP A 57 -2.26 -7.25 -7.86
CA TRP A 57 -2.59 -6.10 -7.00
C TRP A 57 -1.87 -4.81 -7.43
N ILE A 58 -0.80 -4.92 -8.25
CA ILE A 58 -0.01 -3.78 -8.69
C ILE A 58 -0.64 -3.19 -9.94
N ARG A 59 -1.51 -2.19 -9.76
CA ARG A 59 -2.18 -1.49 -10.86
C ARG A 59 -2.76 -0.16 -10.38
N HIS A 60 -3.07 0.72 -11.32
CA HIS A 60 -3.79 1.95 -11.02
C HIS A 60 -5.24 1.62 -10.66
N ARG A 61 -5.81 2.38 -9.73
CA ARG A 61 -7.16 2.17 -9.21
C ARG A 61 -7.85 3.51 -9.01
N SER A 62 -9.17 3.52 -8.96
CA SER A 62 -9.94 4.76 -8.86
C SER A 62 -11.25 4.64 -8.10
N SER A 63 -11.55 3.51 -7.49
CA SER A 63 -12.80 3.35 -6.73
C SER A 63 -12.54 2.75 -5.35
N ARG A 64 -13.53 2.90 -4.48
CA ARG A 64 -13.49 2.27 -3.14
C ARG A 64 -13.49 0.75 -3.26
N GLY A 65 -14.24 0.20 -4.19
CA GLY A 65 -14.22 -1.24 -4.48
C GLY A 65 -12.84 -1.73 -4.92
N ASP A 66 -12.14 -0.92 -5.72
CA ASP A 66 -10.77 -1.21 -6.14
C ASP A 66 -9.80 -1.22 -4.95
N ALA A 67 -10.02 -0.37 -3.95
CA ALA A 67 -9.20 -0.38 -2.73
C ALA A 67 -9.38 -1.69 -1.96
N ALA A 68 -10.61 -2.16 -1.80
CA ALA A 68 -10.88 -3.45 -1.17
C ALA A 68 -10.22 -4.60 -1.94
N ASP A 69 -10.32 -4.59 -3.27
CA ASP A 69 -9.72 -5.60 -4.15
C ASP A 69 -8.19 -5.62 -4.02
N HIS A 70 -7.56 -4.46 -3.88
CA HIS A 70 -6.11 -4.38 -3.68
C HIS A 70 -5.68 -5.15 -2.43
N TYR A 71 -6.30 -4.87 -1.29
CA TYR A 71 -5.94 -5.51 -0.03
C TYR A 71 -6.31 -7.00 0.00
N ARG A 72 -7.41 -7.36 -0.65
CA ARG A 72 -7.81 -8.77 -0.80
C ARG A 72 -6.80 -9.53 -1.66
N SER A 73 -6.37 -8.95 -2.76
CA SER A 73 -5.39 -9.55 -3.67
C SER A 73 -4.01 -9.68 -3.01
N LEU A 74 -3.58 -8.67 -2.26
CA LEU A 74 -2.34 -8.74 -1.48
C LEU A 74 -2.36 -9.96 -0.55
N ALA A 75 -3.42 -10.11 0.24
CA ALA A 75 -3.55 -11.22 1.18
C ALA A 75 -3.56 -12.58 0.46
N ALA A 76 -4.21 -12.65 -0.71
CA ALA A 76 -4.31 -13.91 -1.47
C ALA A 76 -2.97 -14.37 -2.07
N HIS A 77 -2.04 -13.46 -2.32
CA HIS A 77 -0.76 -13.75 -2.96
C HIS A 77 0.43 -13.83 -2.00
N HIS A 78 0.19 -13.69 -0.71
CA HIS A 78 1.23 -13.74 0.32
C HIS A 78 0.87 -14.73 1.42
N LEU A 79 1.89 -15.35 1.99
CA LEU A 79 1.71 -16.22 3.15
C LEU A 79 1.57 -15.33 4.40
N PRO A 80 0.64 -15.65 5.33
CA PRO A 80 0.44 -14.84 6.54
C PRO A 80 1.62 -14.93 7.52
N GLU A 81 2.37 -16.03 7.51
CA GLU A 81 3.49 -16.23 8.41
C GLU A 81 4.66 -15.30 8.05
N GLY A 82 5.18 -14.61 9.04
CA GLY A 82 6.33 -13.71 8.87
C GLY A 82 5.98 -12.38 8.21
N ALA A 83 4.71 -12.13 7.87
CA ALA A 83 4.29 -10.84 7.33
C ALA A 83 4.39 -9.77 8.40
N ALA A 84 5.05 -8.65 8.07
CA ALA A 84 5.19 -7.52 8.98
C ALA A 84 5.37 -6.24 8.18
N THR A 85 4.71 -5.19 8.63
CA THR A 85 4.91 -3.84 8.11
C THR A 85 5.37 -2.96 9.25
N THR A 86 6.52 -2.32 9.08
CA THR A 86 7.01 -1.31 10.02
C THR A 86 6.97 0.05 9.37
N VAL A 87 6.52 1.05 10.12
CA VAL A 87 6.53 2.45 9.69
C VAL A 87 7.53 3.19 10.58
N ASP A 88 8.57 3.72 9.96
CA ASP A 88 9.66 4.39 10.68
C ASP A 88 9.38 5.86 10.90
N GLU A 89 8.68 6.49 9.96
CA GLU A 89 8.43 7.92 9.98
C GLU A 89 7.14 8.27 9.26
N VAL A 90 6.41 9.23 9.82
CA VAL A 90 5.23 9.81 9.19
C VAL A 90 5.42 11.32 9.15
N LEU A 91 5.47 11.88 7.94
CA LEU A 91 5.54 13.32 7.69
C LEU A 91 4.16 13.80 7.24
N VAL A 92 3.65 14.83 7.86
CA VAL A 92 2.33 15.39 7.52
C VAL A 92 2.47 16.88 7.27
N THR A 93 1.92 17.33 6.15
CA THR A 93 1.81 18.74 5.81
C THR A 93 0.46 19.01 5.15
N GLY A 94 -0.42 19.77 5.82
CA GLY A 94 -1.75 20.06 5.31
C GLY A 94 -2.53 18.77 5.03
N THR A 95 -2.95 18.59 3.79
CA THR A 95 -3.73 17.42 3.34
C THR A 95 -2.85 16.21 3.00
N ASP A 96 -1.54 16.35 2.97
CA ASP A 96 -0.63 15.27 2.56
C ASP A 96 0.08 14.62 3.74
N ALA A 97 0.19 13.29 3.68
CA ALA A 97 1.01 12.51 4.58
C ALA A 97 1.94 11.61 3.77
N ILE A 98 3.18 11.45 4.23
CA ILE A 98 4.12 10.48 3.65
C ILE A 98 4.57 9.55 4.77
N LEU A 99 4.36 8.25 4.54
CA LEU A 99 4.74 7.20 5.47
C LEU A 99 5.95 6.47 4.90
N PHE A 100 7.04 6.43 5.65
CA PHE A 100 8.23 5.66 5.28
C PHE A 100 8.30 4.40 6.11
N GLY A 101 8.58 3.28 5.45
CA GLY A 101 8.64 2.03 6.17
C GLY A 101 9.22 0.88 5.37
N GLU A 102 9.02 -0.31 5.88
CA GLU A 102 9.47 -1.56 5.27
C GLU A 102 8.37 -2.61 5.39
N ILE A 103 8.13 -3.30 4.29
CA ILE A 103 7.24 -4.45 4.25
C ILE A 103 8.10 -5.70 4.21
N ARG A 104 7.78 -6.68 5.05
CA ARG A 104 8.35 -8.03 5.01
C ARG A 104 7.23 -9.00 4.71
N GLN A 105 7.38 -9.74 3.65
CA GLN A 105 6.35 -10.69 3.19
C GLN A 105 7.00 -11.90 2.55
N THR A 106 6.20 -12.95 2.37
CA THR A 106 6.60 -14.16 1.63
C THR A 106 5.62 -14.37 0.49
N ALA A 107 6.15 -14.47 -0.73
CA ALA A 107 5.34 -14.74 -1.91
C ALA A 107 4.77 -16.15 -1.84
N ALA A 108 3.44 -16.29 -1.92
CA ALA A 108 2.77 -17.58 -1.82
C ALA A 108 3.16 -18.53 -2.98
N SER A 109 3.34 -17.98 -4.19
CA SER A 109 3.62 -18.77 -5.39
C SER A 109 5.03 -19.38 -5.42
N THR A 110 6.00 -18.76 -4.76
CA THR A 110 7.41 -19.20 -4.79
C THR A 110 7.95 -19.63 -3.43
N GLY A 111 7.29 -19.23 -2.34
CA GLY A 111 7.79 -19.44 -0.99
C GLY A 111 8.95 -18.53 -0.60
N ARG A 112 9.32 -17.56 -1.47
CA ARG A 112 10.43 -16.66 -1.18
C ARG A 112 10.01 -15.49 -0.31
N ALA A 113 10.76 -15.27 0.77
CA ALA A 113 10.61 -14.10 1.61
C ALA A 113 11.28 -12.89 0.96
N TYR A 114 10.73 -11.71 1.15
CA TYR A 114 11.34 -10.48 0.65
C TYR A 114 11.07 -9.32 1.59
N ARG A 115 11.87 -8.28 1.41
CA ARG A 115 11.78 -7.02 2.13
C ARG A 115 11.69 -5.91 1.08
N SER A 116 10.72 -5.03 1.23
CA SER A 116 10.56 -3.88 0.34
C SER A 116 10.44 -2.62 1.17
N ARG A 117 11.37 -1.70 1.01
CA ARG A 117 11.23 -0.35 1.56
C ARG A 117 10.21 0.39 0.74
N PHE A 118 9.42 1.22 1.39
CA PHE A 118 8.38 1.99 0.71
C PHE A 118 8.26 3.40 1.26
N ALA A 119 7.74 4.28 0.42
CA ALA A 119 7.17 5.55 0.79
C ALA A 119 5.72 5.55 0.28
N LEU A 120 4.76 5.79 1.16
CA LEU A 120 3.35 5.88 0.80
C LEU A 120 2.91 7.33 0.96
N ARG A 121 2.55 7.97 -0.15
CA ARG A 121 1.98 9.31 -0.13
C ARG A 121 0.46 9.22 -0.13
N LEU A 122 -0.15 9.81 0.87
CA LEU A 122 -1.59 9.93 1.01
C LEU A 122 -2.00 11.39 0.92
N THR A 123 -3.12 11.67 0.25
CA THR A 123 -3.82 12.95 0.38
C THR A 123 -5.17 12.67 1.01
N VAL A 124 -5.53 13.46 2.01
CA VAL A 124 -6.78 13.31 2.76
C VAL A 124 -7.61 14.57 2.60
N GLU A 125 -8.84 14.42 2.16
CA GLU A 125 -9.81 15.49 1.99
C GLU A 125 -11.15 15.03 2.55
N ASN A 126 -11.74 15.84 3.41
CA ASN A 126 -13.03 15.54 4.07
C ASN A 126 -13.01 14.17 4.79
N GLY A 127 -11.91 13.84 5.44
CA GLY A 127 -11.77 12.59 6.20
C GLY A 127 -11.55 11.34 5.36
N LEU A 128 -11.42 11.47 4.05
CA LEU A 128 -11.23 10.34 3.12
C LEU A 128 -9.93 10.47 2.35
N ILE A 129 -9.33 9.34 1.99
CA ILE A 129 -8.11 9.28 1.18
C ILE A 129 -8.49 9.51 -0.27
N THR A 130 -7.96 10.58 -0.86
CA THR A 130 -8.16 10.95 -2.27
C THR A 130 -6.96 10.65 -3.15
N ARG A 131 -5.81 10.36 -2.55
CA ARG A 131 -4.59 9.97 -3.26
C ARG A 131 -3.86 8.89 -2.47
N HIS A 132 -3.42 7.85 -3.17
CA HIS A 132 -2.63 6.76 -2.63
C HIS A 132 -1.55 6.41 -3.64
N HIS A 133 -0.36 6.98 -3.45
CA HIS A 133 0.78 6.74 -4.35
C HIS A 133 1.86 5.98 -3.58
N VAL A 134 2.20 4.80 -4.07
CA VAL A 134 3.23 3.95 -3.47
C VAL A 134 4.52 4.03 -4.28
N TYR A 135 5.61 4.26 -3.58
CA TYR A 135 6.97 4.18 -4.10
C TYR A 135 7.67 3.07 -3.32
N GLU A 136 7.98 1.98 -3.99
CA GLU A 136 8.54 0.81 -3.32
C GLU A 136 9.73 0.21 -4.07
N ASP A 137 10.44 -0.70 -3.41
CA ASP A 137 11.49 -1.49 -4.04
C ASP A 137 10.83 -2.57 -4.91
N SER A 138 10.43 -2.20 -6.12
CA SER A 138 9.77 -3.11 -7.05
C SER A 138 10.67 -4.26 -7.52
N LEU A 139 11.98 -4.07 -7.52
CA LEU A 139 12.92 -5.14 -7.86
C LEU A 139 12.86 -6.28 -6.84
N ALA A 140 12.81 -5.96 -5.54
CA ALA A 140 12.69 -6.97 -4.50
C ALA A 140 11.39 -7.78 -4.67
N VAL A 141 10.28 -7.12 -5.00
CA VAL A 141 9.00 -7.78 -5.28
C VAL A 141 9.12 -8.68 -6.52
N ALA A 142 9.68 -8.14 -7.60
CA ALA A 142 9.85 -8.89 -8.86
C ALA A 142 10.66 -10.17 -8.66
N GLN A 143 11.77 -10.07 -7.93
CA GLN A 143 12.62 -11.23 -7.64
C GLN A 143 11.92 -12.27 -6.78
N ALA A 144 11.10 -11.84 -5.83
CA ALA A 144 10.36 -12.77 -4.97
C ALA A 144 9.29 -13.55 -5.74
N PHE A 145 8.64 -12.94 -6.71
CA PHE A 145 7.58 -13.55 -7.51
C PHE A 145 8.06 -14.18 -8.82
N ALA A 146 9.32 -14.00 -9.19
CA ALA A 146 9.85 -14.57 -10.41
C ALA A 146 9.80 -16.10 -10.36
N PRO A 147 9.32 -16.77 -11.44
CA PRO A 147 9.33 -18.23 -11.47
C PRO A 147 10.77 -18.75 -11.38
N GLU A 148 10.94 -19.94 -10.77
CA GLU A 148 12.24 -20.59 -10.75
C GLU A 148 12.65 -20.92 -12.19
N THR A 149 13.84 -20.41 -12.58
CA THR A 149 14.47 -20.88 -13.80
C THR A 149 15.07 -22.24 -13.51
N THR A 150 14.45 -23.30 -14.05
CA THR A 150 15.11 -24.59 -14.14
C THR A 150 16.33 -24.41 -15.04
N ALA A 151 17.52 -24.48 -14.46
CA ALA A 151 18.74 -24.57 -15.25
C ALA A 151 18.66 -25.84 -16.10
N ALA A 152 18.65 -25.68 -17.40
CA ALA A 152 18.74 -26.82 -18.31
C ALA A 152 20.13 -27.44 -18.26
#